data_d3af464321cc563ded0468b8bc5b2aaf
#
_entry.id   d3af464321cc563ded0468b8bc5b2aaf
#
_cell.length_a   1.000
_cell.length_b   1.000
_cell.length_c   1.000
_cell.angle_alpha   90.00
_cell.angle_beta   90.00
_cell.angle_gamma   90.00
#
_symmetry.space_group_name_H-M   'P 1'
#
loop_
_entity.id
_entity.type
_entity.pdbx_description
1 polymer ?
#
loop_
_entity_poly.entity_id
_entity_poly.type
_entity_poly.pdbx_seq_one_letter_code
_entity_poly.pdbx_strand_id
1 'polypeptide(L)'
;MKNAERTSLTKLRLQEAFLALRRRKPIEQIRVTELCQIADTNRTTFYHYYEDIYSLSNAVEDRILSECLSEFPYRGMIYDDPEFFLSAFNRAIASKKTELEILGHGRELEQYTKIESWLVQLARRDEQNIDEEFLLTFIVGGLIHVMDLNRKKKKYSQEIVSRQILTLLQRIKQIINTDQ
;
A
#
# COMPACT_ATOMS: atom_id res chain seq x y z
N MET A 1 29.59 0.56 -9.10
CA MET A 1 28.98 -0.38 -8.15
C MET A 1 29.00 0.15 -6.71
N LYS A 2 30.13 0.38 -6.06
CA LYS A 2 30.22 0.86 -4.65
C LYS A 2 29.40 2.11 -4.29
N ASN A 3 29.19 3.06 -5.21
CA ASN A 3 28.46 4.30 -4.92
C ASN A 3 26.92 4.07 -4.89
N ALA A 4 26.38 3.24 -5.77
CA ALA A 4 24.94 2.88 -5.79
C ALA A 4 24.54 2.07 -4.56
N GLU A 5 25.39 1.12 -4.12
CA GLU A 5 25.16 0.33 -2.90
C GLU A 5 25.18 1.21 -1.65
N ARG A 6 26.11 2.17 -1.55
CA ARG A 6 26.18 3.12 -0.44
C ARG A 6 24.97 4.05 -0.39
N THR A 7 24.49 4.51 -1.54
CA THR A 7 23.27 5.30 -1.67
C THR A 7 22.04 4.53 -1.20
N SER A 8 21.89 3.27 -1.63
CA SER A 8 20.79 2.40 -1.24
C SER A 8 20.79 2.14 0.27
N LEU A 9 21.95 1.87 0.86
CA LEU A 9 22.08 1.64 2.30
C LEU A 9 21.73 2.89 3.13
N THR A 10 22.15 4.08 2.69
CA THR A 10 21.82 5.33 3.38
C THR A 10 20.32 5.62 3.34
N LYS A 11 19.67 5.43 2.17
CA LYS A 11 18.22 5.56 2.06
C LYS A 11 17.50 4.60 2.98
N LEU A 12 17.93 3.34 3.04
CA LEU A 12 17.33 2.32 3.91
C LEU A 12 17.45 2.72 5.38
N ARG A 13 18.63 3.16 5.86
CA ARG A 13 18.82 3.64 7.24
C ARG A 13 17.90 4.80 7.60
N LEU A 14 17.73 5.76 6.70
CA LEU A 14 16.80 6.88 6.90
C LEU A 14 15.35 6.40 7.01
N GLN A 15 14.94 5.46 6.17
CA GLN A 15 13.60 4.89 6.19
C GLN A 15 13.32 4.07 7.45
N GLU A 16 14.27 3.27 7.92
CA GLU A 16 14.16 2.51 9.16
C GLU A 16 14.10 3.43 10.39
N ALA A 17 14.96 4.46 10.43
CA ALA A 17 14.93 5.48 11.48
C ALA A 17 13.58 6.21 11.51
N PHE A 18 13.01 6.52 10.35
CA PHE A 18 11.68 7.11 10.24
C PHE A 18 10.60 6.20 10.82
N LEU A 19 10.56 4.93 10.44
CA LEU A 19 9.60 3.96 10.99
C LEU A 19 9.75 3.80 12.52
N ALA A 20 10.98 3.79 13.03
CA ALA A 20 11.24 3.74 14.47
C ALA A 20 10.69 4.97 15.22
N LEU A 21 10.79 6.15 14.63
CA LEU A 21 10.21 7.37 15.19
C LEU A 21 8.69 7.39 15.10
N ARG A 22 8.13 6.98 13.94
CA ARG A 22 6.68 6.92 13.72
C ARG A 22 5.95 5.98 14.70
N ARG A 23 6.62 4.93 15.19
CA ARG A 23 6.08 4.07 16.27
C ARG A 23 5.85 4.81 17.58
N ARG A 24 6.52 5.96 17.79
CA ARG A 24 6.53 6.69 19.07
C ARG A 24 5.78 8.00 19.02
N LYS A 25 5.64 8.61 17.85
CA LYS A 25 5.06 9.94 17.70
C LYS A 25 4.49 10.20 16.29
N PRO A 26 3.55 11.13 16.16
CA PRO A 26 2.98 11.52 14.88
C PRO A 26 4.04 12.20 13.99
N ILE A 27 3.79 12.21 12.68
CA ILE A 27 4.75 12.68 11.67
C ILE A 27 5.15 14.15 11.86
N GLU A 28 4.21 14.99 12.29
CA GLU A 28 4.39 16.43 12.52
C GLU A 28 5.41 16.74 13.65
N GLN A 29 5.66 15.77 14.53
CA GLN A 29 6.61 15.89 15.64
C GLN A 29 7.99 15.32 15.32
N ILE A 30 8.18 14.71 14.13
CA ILE A 30 9.46 14.16 13.73
C ILE A 30 10.35 15.28 13.18
N ARG A 31 11.54 15.42 13.76
CA ARG A 31 12.55 16.41 13.32
C ARG A 31 13.65 15.72 12.50
N VAL A 32 14.07 16.35 11.40
CA VAL A 32 15.17 15.85 10.55
C VAL A 32 16.45 15.62 11.35
N THR A 33 16.74 16.47 12.34
CA THR A 33 17.93 16.33 13.21
C THR A 33 17.93 15.02 13.99
N GLU A 34 16.79 14.69 14.62
CA GLU A 34 16.62 13.47 15.40
C GLU A 34 16.66 12.22 14.50
N LEU A 35 16.00 12.30 13.35
CA LEU A 35 16.03 11.23 12.34
C LEU A 35 17.47 10.94 11.89
N CYS A 36 18.25 11.99 11.57
CA CYS A 36 19.63 11.86 11.14
C CYS A 36 20.53 11.25 12.22
N GLN A 37 20.30 11.58 13.49
CA GLN A 37 21.04 10.97 14.61
C GLN A 37 20.79 9.46 14.68
N ILE A 38 19.53 9.02 14.56
CA ILE A 38 19.18 7.58 14.58
C ILE A 38 19.73 6.86 13.33
N ALA A 39 19.69 7.50 12.17
CA ALA A 39 20.16 6.94 10.90
C ALA A 39 21.68 6.97 10.73
N ASP A 40 22.42 7.49 11.71
CA ASP A 40 23.88 7.71 11.64
C ASP A 40 24.27 8.45 10.35
N THR A 41 23.64 9.62 10.14
CA THR A 41 23.89 10.47 8.96
C THR A 41 23.76 11.95 9.32
N ASN A 42 23.98 12.83 8.36
CA ASN A 42 23.84 14.28 8.56
C ASN A 42 22.68 14.87 7.75
N ARG A 43 22.28 16.10 8.09
CA ARG A 43 21.16 16.81 7.44
C ARG A 43 21.41 17.05 5.94
N THR A 44 22.64 17.33 5.55
CA THR A 44 22.98 17.54 4.12
C THR A 44 22.70 16.27 3.33
N THR A 45 23.08 15.11 3.87
CA THR A 45 22.79 13.82 3.26
C THR A 45 21.28 13.53 3.21
N PHE A 46 20.53 13.89 4.25
CA PHE A 46 19.07 13.76 4.23
C PHE A 46 18.46 14.58 3.08
N TYR A 47 18.79 15.88 3.01
CA TYR A 47 18.25 16.80 1.98
C TYR A 47 18.75 16.50 0.56
N HIS A 48 19.80 15.69 0.42
CA HIS A 48 20.20 15.15 -0.87
C HIS A 48 19.22 14.11 -1.41
N TYR A 49 18.51 13.37 -0.54
CA TYR A 49 17.58 12.30 -0.91
C TYR A 49 16.11 12.67 -0.76
N TYR A 50 15.77 13.51 0.18
CA TYR A 50 14.38 13.84 0.57
C TYR A 50 14.26 15.34 0.82
N GLU A 51 13.21 15.94 0.29
CA GLU A 51 12.92 17.35 0.46
C GLU A 51 12.53 17.65 1.91
N ASP A 52 11.73 16.77 2.52
CA ASP A 52 11.24 16.88 3.89
C ASP A 52 10.87 15.49 4.47
N ILE A 53 10.29 15.50 5.67
CA ILE A 53 9.83 14.28 6.35
C ILE A 53 8.65 13.63 5.61
N TYR A 54 7.81 14.39 4.92
CA TYR A 54 6.67 13.87 4.19
C TYR A 54 7.10 13.17 2.90
N SER A 55 8.08 13.71 2.19
CA SER A 55 8.69 13.05 1.02
C SER A 55 9.38 11.73 1.41
N LEU A 56 10.02 11.67 2.57
CA LEU A 56 10.54 10.42 3.13
C LEU A 56 9.41 9.44 3.46
N SER A 57 8.32 9.90 4.09
CA SER A 57 7.13 9.08 4.38
C SER A 57 6.57 8.44 3.12
N ASN A 58 6.38 9.24 2.07
CA ASN A 58 5.90 8.77 0.78
C ASN A 58 6.83 7.70 0.17
N ALA A 59 8.14 7.91 0.23
CA ALA A 59 9.11 6.93 -0.27
C ALA A 59 9.10 5.61 0.54
N VAL A 60 8.83 5.66 1.85
CA VAL A 60 8.65 4.46 2.68
C VAL A 60 7.37 3.73 2.30
N GLU A 61 6.26 4.45 2.12
CA GLU A 61 5.00 3.88 1.68
C GLU A 61 5.13 3.21 0.31
N ASP A 62 5.77 3.90 -0.67
CA ASP A 62 6.00 3.35 -2.01
C ASP A 62 6.83 2.06 -1.98
N ARG A 63 7.86 2.01 -1.13
CA ARG A 63 8.66 0.80 -0.94
C ARG A 63 7.80 -0.35 -0.39
N ILE A 64 7.03 -0.10 0.66
CA ILE A 64 6.18 -1.12 1.30
C ILE A 64 5.13 -1.64 0.32
N LEU A 65 4.47 -0.75 -0.42
CA LEU A 65 3.50 -1.12 -1.44
C LEU A 65 4.17 -1.91 -2.58
N SER A 66 5.37 -1.52 -3.02
CA SER A 66 6.13 -2.26 -4.04
C SER A 66 6.53 -3.66 -3.55
N GLU A 67 6.90 -3.82 -2.28
CA GLU A 67 7.15 -5.12 -1.68
C GLU A 67 5.88 -5.99 -1.65
N CYS A 68 4.72 -5.41 -1.36
CA CYS A 68 3.43 -6.09 -1.45
C CYS A 68 3.10 -6.54 -2.89
N LEU A 69 3.52 -5.76 -3.92
CA LEU A 69 3.31 -6.12 -5.33
C LEU A 69 3.98 -7.42 -5.74
N SER A 70 5.11 -7.75 -5.15
CA SER A 70 5.83 -8.97 -5.49
C SER A 70 5.01 -10.25 -5.26
N GLU A 71 3.94 -10.15 -4.48
CA GLU A 71 2.97 -11.22 -4.24
C GLU A 71 2.02 -11.46 -5.43
N PHE A 72 1.97 -10.52 -6.40
CA PHE A 72 1.04 -10.58 -7.54
C PHE A 72 1.79 -10.90 -8.84
N PRO A 73 1.64 -12.09 -9.40
CA PRO A 73 2.43 -12.55 -10.55
C PRO A 73 2.10 -11.87 -11.87
N TYR A 74 0.88 -11.31 -12.06
CA TYR A 74 0.50 -10.64 -13.30
C TYR A 74 -0.67 -9.67 -13.11
N ARG A 75 -0.82 -8.73 -14.08
CA ARG A 75 -1.95 -7.78 -14.13
C ARG A 75 -3.25 -8.49 -14.52
N GLY A 76 -4.38 -7.94 -14.08
CA GLY A 76 -5.71 -8.51 -14.40
C GLY A 76 -6.10 -9.73 -13.56
N MET A 77 -5.27 -10.17 -12.65
CA MET A 77 -5.53 -11.33 -11.79
C MET A 77 -6.85 -11.24 -11.02
N ILE A 78 -7.31 -10.05 -10.68
CA ILE A 78 -8.60 -9.83 -9.99
C ILE A 78 -9.78 -10.41 -10.79
N TYR A 79 -9.68 -10.44 -12.12
CA TYR A 79 -10.69 -11.02 -12.99
C TYR A 79 -10.46 -12.51 -13.28
N ASP A 80 -9.20 -12.90 -13.49
CA ASP A 80 -8.84 -14.24 -13.93
C ASP A 80 -8.97 -15.25 -12.80
N ASP A 81 -8.40 -14.91 -11.63
CA ASP A 81 -8.42 -15.74 -10.43
C ASP A 81 -8.69 -14.89 -9.18
N PRO A 82 -9.97 -14.49 -8.92
CA PRO A 82 -10.34 -13.68 -7.77
C PRO A 82 -9.97 -14.29 -6.42
N GLU A 83 -9.95 -15.63 -6.33
CA GLU A 83 -9.61 -16.35 -5.10
C GLU A 83 -8.12 -16.21 -4.77
N PHE A 84 -7.27 -16.44 -5.77
CA PHE A 84 -5.83 -16.22 -5.62
C PHE A 84 -5.52 -14.75 -5.35
N PHE A 85 -6.16 -13.82 -6.09
CA PHE A 85 -6.00 -12.36 -5.87
C PHE A 85 -6.30 -11.99 -4.42
N LEU A 86 -7.46 -12.39 -3.89
CA LEU A 86 -7.84 -12.07 -2.50
C LEU A 86 -6.89 -12.71 -1.48
N SER A 87 -6.46 -13.95 -1.73
CA SER A 87 -5.49 -14.66 -0.91
C SER A 87 -4.13 -13.96 -0.89
N ALA A 88 -3.60 -13.56 -2.05
CA ALA A 88 -2.36 -12.82 -2.19
C ALA A 88 -2.45 -11.45 -1.51
N PHE A 89 -3.57 -10.72 -1.72
CA PHE A 89 -3.83 -9.44 -1.07
C PHE A 89 -3.81 -9.55 0.46
N ASN A 90 -4.54 -10.52 1.01
CA ASN A 90 -4.59 -10.73 2.46
C ASN A 90 -3.20 -11.07 3.02
N ARG A 91 -2.40 -11.89 2.33
CA ARG A 91 -1.01 -12.20 2.75
C ARG A 91 -0.12 -10.96 2.71
N ALA A 92 -0.17 -10.18 1.62
CA ALA A 92 0.62 -8.97 1.45
C ALA A 92 0.32 -7.95 2.57
N ILE A 93 -0.96 -7.67 2.82
CA ILE A 93 -1.38 -6.77 3.91
C ILE A 93 -0.99 -7.32 5.28
N ALA A 94 -1.15 -8.63 5.52
CA ALA A 94 -0.78 -9.23 6.80
C ALA A 94 0.73 -9.16 7.05
N SER A 95 1.57 -9.35 6.01
CA SER A 95 3.02 -9.28 6.11
C SER A 95 3.56 -7.89 6.46
N LYS A 96 2.81 -6.82 6.10
CA LYS A 96 3.18 -5.41 6.31
C LYS A 96 2.25 -4.66 7.26
N LYS A 97 1.43 -5.40 8.01
CA LYS A 97 0.37 -4.82 8.86
C LYS A 97 0.89 -3.74 9.79
N THR A 98 1.99 -4.01 10.50
CA THR A 98 2.56 -3.07 11.46
C THR A 98 3.03 -1.78 10.81
N GLU A 99 3.74 -1.89 9.69
CA GLU A 99 4.24 -0.73 8.94
C GLU A 99 3.09 0.11 8.38
N LEU A 100 2.09 -0.55 7.80
CA LEU A 100 0.90 0.12 7.25
C LEU A 100 0.10 0.83 8.35
N GLU A 101 -0.09 0.22 9.52
CA GLU A 101 -0.76 0.85 10.66
C GLU A 101 0.02 2.07 11.18
N ILE A 102 1.35 1.98 11.27
CA ILE A 102 2.21 3.08 11.70
C ILE A 102 2.15 4.26 10.73
N LEU A 103 2.23 3.99 9.43
CA LEU A 103 2.21 5.01 8.39
C LEU A 103 0.83 5.65 8.23
N GLY A 104 -0.24 4.86 8.31
CA GLY A 104 -1.61 5.32 8.18
C GLY A 104 -2.13 6.11 9.38
N HIS A 105 -1.50 6.02 10.54
CA HIS A 105 -1.98 6.72 11.74
C HIS A 105 -2.02 8.23 11.55
N GLY A 106 -3.24 8.79 11.56
CA GLY A 106 -3.51 10.21 11.28
C GLY A 106 -3.51 10.58 9.79
N ARG A 107 -3.32 9.61 8.88
CA ARG A 107 -3.31 9.80 7.41
C ARG A 107 -4.09 8.69 6.69
N GLU A 108 -5.10 8.13 7.34
CA GLU A 108 -5.81 6.96 6.86
C GLU A 108 -6.42 7.17 5.47
N LEU A 109 -7.00 8.34 5.22
CA LEU A 109 -7.62 8.65 3.91
C LEU A 109 -6.57 8.68 2.78
N GLU A 110 -5.44 9.34 3.01
CA GLU A 110 -4.35 9.42 2.03
C GLU A 110 -3.78 8.04 1.72
N GLN A 111 -3.59 7.22 2.75
CA GLN A 111 -3.11 5.85 2.61
C GLN A 111 -4.09 4.99 1.82
N TYR A 112 -5.40 5.10 2.07
CA TYR A 112 -6.43 4.37 1.32
C TYR A 112 -6.45 4.77 -0.15
N THR A 113 -6.41 6.06 -0.46
CA THR A 113 -6.36 6.55 -1.84
C THR A 113 -5.12 6.02 -2.57
N LYS A 114 -3.98 5.97 -1.88
CA LYS A 114 -2.73 5.44 -2.44
C LYS A 114 -2.81 3.93 -2.73
N ILE A 115 -3.32 3.15 -1.78
CA ILE A 115 -3.55 1.70 -1.94
C ILE A 115 -4.55 1.44 -3.08
N GLU A 116 -5.63 2.21 -3.15
CA GLU A 116 -6.64 2.11 -4.20
C GLU A 116 -6.03 2.35 -5.59
N SER A 117 -5.36 3.49 -5.79
CA SER A 117 -4.71 3.84 -7.05
C SER A 117 -3.74 2.74 -7.49
N TRP A 118 -3.00 2.20 -6.56
CA TRP A 118 -2.02 1.18 -6.78
C TRP A 118 -2.66 -0.19 -7.14
N LEU A 119 -3.73 -0.60 -6.47
CA LEU A 119 -4.48 -1.80 -6.79
C LEU A 119 -5.17 -1.69 -8.16
N VAL A 120 -5.71 -0.52 -8.50
CA VAL A 120 -6.29 -0.25 -9.82
C VAL A 120 -5.24 -0.43 -10.91
N GLN A 121 -4.04 0.15 -10.75
CA GLN A 121 -2.95 -0.02 -11.72
C GLN A 121 -2.50 -1.48 -11.86
N LEU A 122 -2.45 -2.23 -10.77
CA LEU A 122 -2.11 -3.65 -10.78
C LEU A 122 -3.17 -4.50 -11.47
N ALA A 123 -4.45 -4.20 -11.21
CA ALA A 123 -5.57 -4.97 -11.73
C ALA A 123 -5.84 -4.69 -13.22
N ARG A 124 -5.45 -3.53 -13.71
CA ARG A 124 -5.71 -3.05 -15.06
C ARG A 124 -4.95 -3.85 -16.11
N ARG A 125 -5.67 -4.34 -17.14
CA ARG A 125 -5.11 -5.07 -18.29
C ARG A 125 -4.63 -4.13 -19.38
N ASP A 126 -5.43 -3.10 -19.66
CA ASP A 126 -5.15 -2.07 -20.68
C ASP A 126 -5.13 -0.67 -20.05
N GLU A 127 -3.97 -0.01 -20.13
CA GLU A 127 -3.77 1.33 -19.57
C GLU A 127 -4.55 2.42 -20.34
N GLN A 128 -5.05 2.15 -21.52
CA GLN A 128 -5.84 3.07 -22.32
C GLN A 128 -7.36 2.84 -22.18
N ASN A 129 -7.78 1.74 -21.54
CA ASN A 129 -9.19 1.44 -21.34
C ASN A 129 -9.76 2.21 -20.16
N ILE A 130 -10.49 3.28 -20.45
CA ILE A 130 -11.12 4.17 -19.45
C ILE A 130 -12.24 3.43 -18.72
N ASP A 131 -13.04 2.62 -19.39
CA ASP A 131 -14.16 1.88 -18.79
C ASP A 131 -13.63 0.86 -17.77
N GLU A 132 -12.53 0.19 -18.09
CA GLU A 132 -11.86 -0.70 -17.15
C GLU A 132 -11.32 0.04 -15.92
N GLU A 133 -10.73 1.23 -16.10
CA GLU A 133 -10.26 2.07 -14.99
C GLU A 133 -11.39 2.46 -14.05
N PHE A 134 -12.52 2.94 -14.59
CA PHE A 134 -13.69 3.32 -13.79
C PHE A 134 -14.27 2.12 -13.02
N LEU A 135 -14.42 0.98 -13.70
CA LEU A 135 -14.91 -0.25 -13.07
C LEU A 135 -14.01 -0.73 -11.93
N LEU A 136 -12.71 -0.74 -12.16
CA LEU A 136 -11.72 -1.13 -11.15
C LEU A 136 -11.71 -0.17 -9.96
N THR A 137 -11.73 1.14 -10.22
CA THR A 137 -11.79 2.15 -9.16
C THR A 137 -13.02 1.94 -8.29
N PHE A 138 -14.18 1.71 -8.88
CA PHE A 138 -15.41 1.42 -8.14
C PHE A 138 -15.30 0.14 -7.32
N ILE A 139 -14.80 -0.96 -7.91
CA ILE A 139 -14.67 -2.25 -7.22
C ILE A 139 -13.65 -2.14 -6.07
N VAL A 140 -12.45 -1.66 -6.35
CA VAL A 140 -11.36 -1.59 -5.38
C VAL A 140 -11.69 -0.61 -4.25
N GLY A 141 -12.20 0.57 -4.59
CA GLY A 141 -12.63 1.57 -3.61
C GLY A 141 -13.74 1.03 -2.71
N GLY A 142 -14.73 0.35 -3.29
CA GLY A 142 -15.80 -0.32 -2.53
C GLY A 142 -15.28 -1.39 -1.59
N LEU A 143 -14.34 -2.23 -2.05
CA LEU A 143 -13.72 -3.28 -1.23
C LEU A 143 -12.93 -2.69 -0.05
N ILE A 144 -12.09 -1.70 -0.30
CA ILE A 144 -11.31 -1.01 0.74
C ILE A 144 -12.24 -0.38 1.77
N HIS A 145 -13.30 0.29 1.31
CA HIS A 145 -14.29 0.91 2.19
C HIS A 145 -15.02 -0.11 3.09
N VAL A 146 -15.45 -1.23 2.53
CA VAL A 146 -16.11 -2.32 3.31
C VAL A 146 -15.16 -2.89 4.35
N MET A 147 -13.89 -3.11 3.99
CA MET A 147 -12.88 -3.62 4.92
C MET A 147 -12.60 -2.63 6.06
N ASP A 148 -12.49 -1.33 5.76
CA ASP A 148 -12.29 -0.28 6.77
C ASP A 148 -13.49 -0.13 7.70
N LEU A 149 -14.71 -0.12 7.16
CA LEU A 149 -15.93 -0.10 7.96
C LEU A 149 -16.00 -1.29 8.92
N ASN A 150 -15.66 -2.50 8.44
CA ASN A 150 -15.67 -3.69 9.29
C ASN A 150 -14.56 -3.61 10.35
N ARG A 151 -13.37 -3.12 10.01
CA ARG A 151 -12.27 -2.90 10.95
C ARG A 151 -12.68 -1.96 12.10
N LYS A 152 -13.36 -0.86 11.78
CA LYS A 152 -13.84 0.13 12.74
C LYS A 152 -15.00 -0.39 13.59
N LYS A 153 -15.98 -1.05 12.98
CA LYS A 153 -17.18 -1.52 13.67
C LYS A 153 -17.04 -2.89 14.30
N LYS A 154 -16.05 -3.69 13.90
CA LYS A 154 -15.81 -5.08 14.35
C LYS A 154 -17.07 -5.96 14.29
N LYS A 155 -17.92 -5.74 13.27
CA LYS A 155 -19.22 -6.38 13.17
C LYS A 155 -19.15 -7.84 12.69
N TYR A 156 -18.23 -8.12 11.78
CA TYR A 156 -18.06 -9.44 11.17
C TYR A 156 -16.63 -9.94 11.35
N SER A 157 -16.44 -11.26 11.45
CA SER A 157 -15.10 -11.85 11.42
C SER A 157 -14.44 -11.64 10.06
N GLN A 158 -13.11 -11.66 10.04
CA GLN A 158 -12.33 -11.50 8.79
C GLN A 158 -12.71 -12.58 7.75
N GLU A 159 -12.99 -13.79 8.21
CA GLU A 159 -13.40 -14.90 7.35
C GLU A 159 -14.73 -14.61 6.64
N ILE A 160 -15.73 -14.06 7.36
CA ILE A 160 -17.02 -13.67 6.76
C ILE A 160 -16.80 -12.58 5.72
N VAL A 161 -16.01 -11.55 6.04
CA VAL A 161 -15.73 -10.44 5.11
C VAL A 161 -15.04 -10.96 3.86
N SER A 162 -13.99 -11.76 4.01
CA SER A 162 -13.24 -12.34 2.86
C SER A 162 -14.14 -13.20 1.97
N ARG A 163 -15.03 -14.03 2.56
CA ARG A 163 -15.99 -14.85 1.82
C ARG A 163 -16.98 -14.00 1.01
N GLN A 164 -17.51 -12.93 1.60
CA GLN A 164 -18.43 -12.03 0.91
C GLN A 164 -17.73 -11.27 -0.23
N ILE A 165 -16.52 -10.78 -0.01
CA ILE A 165 -15.70 -10.15 -1.05
C ILE A 165 -15.46 -11.11 -2.21
N LEU A 166 -15.04 -12.35 -1.93
CA LEU A 166 -14.84 -13.36 -2.96
C LEU A 166 -16.10 -13.62 -3.79
N THR A 167 -17.24 -13.76 -3.11
CA THR A 167 -18.54 -13.94 -3.79
C THR A 167 -18.87 -12.78 -4.71
N LEU A 168 -18.60 -11.54 -4.30
CA LEU A 168 -18.80 -10.34 -5.13
C LEU A 168 -17.87 -10.34 -6.34
N LEU A 169 -16.58 -10.61 -6.15
CA LEU A 169 -15.62 -10.67 -7.25
C LEU A 169 -15.96 -11.75 -8.28
N GLN A 170 -16.41 -12.92 -7.84
CA GLN A 170 -16.85 -14.00 -8.72
C GLN A 170 -18.09 -13.61 -9.55
N ARG A 171 -19.06 -12.91 -8.96
CA ARG A 171 -20.23 -12.38 -9.68
C ARG A 171 -19.85 -11.33 -10.70
N ILE A 172 -18.95 -10.40 -10.34
CA ILE A 172 -18.44 -9.38 -11.26
C ILE A 172 -17.75 -10.03 -12.45
N LYS A 173 -16.90 -11.04 -12.21
CA LYS A 173 -16.26 -11.83 -13.28
C LYS A 173 -17.30 -12.45 -14.24
N GLN A 174 -18.40 -12.99 -13.73
CA GLN A 174 -19.46 -13.56 -14.57
C GLN A 174 -20.11 -12.50 -15.45
N ILE A 175 -20.42 -11.31 -14.91
CA ILE A 175 -21.02 -10.21 -15.68
C ILE A 175 -20.08 -9.78 -16.81
N ILE A 176 -18.80 -9.53 -16.51
CA ILE A 176 -17.81 -9.10 -17.52
C ILE A 176 -17.64 -10.12 -18.63
N ASN A 177 -17.68 -11.43 -18.33
CA ASN A 177 -17.53 -12.48 -19.33
C ASN A 177 -18.80 -12.69 -20.18
N THR A 178 -19.96 -12.19 -19.74
CA THR A 178 -21.23 -12.31 -20.49
C THR A 178 -21.37 -11.22 -21.54
N ASP A 179 -20.68 -10.09 -21.35
CA ASP A 179 -20.71 -8.92 -22.26
C ASP A 179 -19.63 -8.97 -23.36
N GLN A 180 -18.85 -10.05 -23.45
CA GLN A 180 -17.88 -10.35 -24.52
C GLN A 180 -18.42 -11.41 -25.47
#